data_1c20016a44c838b03a916d77a44ce07e
#
_entry.id   1c20016a44c838b03a916d77a44ce07e
#
_cell.length_a   1.000
_cell.length_b   1.000
_cell.length_c   1.000
_cell.angle_alpha   90.00
_cell.angle_beta   90.00
_cell.angle_gamma   90.00
#
_symmetry.space_group_name_H-M   'P 1'
#
loop_
_entity.id
_entity.type
_entity.pdbx_description
1 polymer ?
#
loop_
_entity_poly.entity_id
_entity_poly.type
_entity_poly.pdbx_seq_one_letter_code
_entity_poly.pdbx_strand_id
1 'polypeptide(L)'
;MARTSVRHLIEEFYPQYYKWESYPAEDCVVFCSTHEEWGVLGNMAATPITIDGVKFKSAEHIFQMMKFNDPQYVQRVWNGITAPGKKSNFIKMTAKSYEPDHRRTDWGSMIVDALKFAMQQKYEQCEAFRNELERSKGKIIVEQQANPKKPADTWSAKLEGGKWVGSNLTGRLLMELRDNGKLEYNLPKDALEFIRIIKES
;
A
#
# COMPACT_ATOMS: atom_id res chain seq x y z
N MET A 1 -4.98 8.17 23.30
CA MET A 1 -4.61 9.31 22.42
C MET A 1 -5.46 9.29 21.16
N ALA A 2 -5.88 10.43 20.63
CA ALA A 2 -6.62 10.48 19.37
C ALA A 2 -5.74 9.92 18.24
N ARG A 3 -6.31 9.07 17.40
CA ARG A 3 -5.60 8.43 16.28
C ARG A 3 -5.25 9.50 15.23
N THR A 4 -3.97 9.77 15.02
CA THR A 4 -3.51 10.67 13.95
C THR A 4 -3.97 10.10 12.60
N SER A 5 -4.67 10.89 11.80
CA SER A 5 -5.14 10.45 10.48
C SER A 5 -3.96 10.24 9.53
N VAL A 6 -4.10 9.33 8.56
CA VAL A 6 -3.09 9.13 7.52
C VAL A 6 -2.81 10.44 6.78
N ARG A 7 -3.85 11.22 6.49
CA ARG A 7 -3.72 12.53 5.85
C ARG A 7 -2.76 13.45 6.62
N HIS A 8 -2.92 13.54 7.94
CA HIS A 8 -2.05 14.36 8.78
C HIS A 8 -0.60 13.86 8.79
N LEU A 9 -0.40 12.52 8.83
CA LEU A 9 0.94 11.95 8.74
C LEU A 9 1.64 12.28 7.41
N ILE A 10 0.89 12.24 6.30
CA ILE A 10 1.45 12.60 4.99
C ILE A 10 1.77 14.10 4.92
N GLU A 11 0.88 14.95 5.45
CA GLU A 11 1.10 16.40 5.52
C GLU A 11 2.35 16.75 6.33
N GLU A 12 2.56 16.08 7.45
CA GLU A 12 3.66 16.33 8.38
C GLU A 12 5.01 15.78 7.85
N PHE A 13 5.04 14.52 7.42
CA PHE A 13 6.28 13.81 7.10
C PHE A 13 6.62 13.72 5.61
N TYR A 14 5.62 13.90 4.73
CA TYR A 14 5.75 13.75 3.28
C TYR A 14 5.00 14.85 2.53
N PRO A 15 5.27 16.14 2.81
CA PRO A 15 4.51 17.26 2.24
C PRO A 15 4.53 17.28 0.71
N GLN A 16 5.57 16.72 0.06
CA GLN A 16 5.66 16.58 -1.40
C GLN A 16 4.56 15.66 -1.98
N TYR A 17 3.99 14.76 -1.17
CA TYR A 17 2.89 13.90 -1.55
C TYR A 17 1.52 14.41 -1.08
N TYR A 18 1.52 15.43 -0.22
CA TYR A 18 0.31 16.09 0.24
C TYR A 18 -0.18 17.09 -0.81
N LYS A 19 -0.78 16.55 -1.90
CA LYS A 19 -1.25 17.35 -3.02
C LYS A 19 -2.59 16.80 -3.48
N TRP A 20 -3.57 17.69 -3.59
CA TRP A 20 -4.88 17.39 -4.14
C TRP A 20 -4.86 17.71 -5.63
N GLU A 21 -5.16 16.73 -6.46
CA GLU A 21 -5.09 16.86 -7.91
C GLU A 21 -6.41 16.48 -8.57
N SER A 22 -6.54 16.84 -9.85
CA SER A 22 -7.72 16.56 -10.65
C SER A 22 -7.27 16.09 -12.03
N TYR A 23 -7.74 14.91 -12.44
CA TYR A 23 -7.35 14.24 -13.69
C TYR A 23 -8.58 14.03 -14.57
N PRO A 24 -8.57 14.38 -15.89
CA PRO A 24 -9.64 14.03 -16.81
C PRO A 24 -9.87 12.51 -16.83
N ALA A 25 -11.12 12.07 -16.77
CA ALA A 25 -11.42 10.64 -16.64
C ALA A 25 -10.98 9.82 -17.86
N GLU A 26 -11.03 10.43 -19.06
CA GLU A 26 -10.61 9.84 -20.33
C GLU A 26 -9.11 9.56 -20.43
N ASP A 27 -8.30 10.25 -19.62
CA ASP A 27 -6.84 10.08 -19.60
C ASP A 27 -6.39 9.04 -18.56
N CYS A 28 -7.33 8.46 -17.81
CA CYS A 28 -7.02 7.60 -16.69
C CYS A 28 -7.22 6.12 -16.98
N VAL A 29 -6.37 5.29 -16.38
CA VAL A 29 -6.64 3.90 -16.07
C VAL A 29 -6.96 3.80 -14.59
N VAL A 30 -8.03 3.08 -14.24
CA VAL A 30 -8.62 3.12 -12.90
C VAL A 30 -8.76 1.71 -12.35
N PHE A 31 -8.38 1.52 -11.09
CA PHE A 31 -8.62 0.30 -10.35
C PHE A 31 -9.23 0.57 -8.97
N CYS A 32 -10.06 -0.34 -8.51
CA CYS A 32 -10.66 -0.33 -7.18
C CYS A 32 -10.60 -1.73 -6.55
N SER A 33 -10.93 -2.74 -7.33
CA SER A 33 -10.96 -4.14 -6.93
C SER A 33 -9.83 -4.93 -7.60
N THR A 34 -9.36 -5.98 -6.92
CA THR A 34 -8.35 -6.90 -7.46
C THR A 34 -8.86 -7.81 -8.58
N HIS A 35 -10.17 -7.78 -8.84
CA HIS A 35 -10.84 -8.61 -9.88
C HIS A 35 -11.21 -7.82 -11.14
N GLU A 36 -10.86 -6.54 -11.20
CA GLU A 36 -11.09 -5.68 -12.35
C GLU A 36 -9.91 -5.70 -13.32
N GLU A 37 -10.09 -5.10 -14.48
CA GLU A 37 -9.09 -5.03 -15.54
C GLU A 37 -7.71 -4.58 -15.06
N TRP A 38 -7.63 -3.54 -14.24
CA TRP A 38 -6.36 -3.00 -13.70
C TRP A 38 -6.09 -3.47 -12.27
N GLY A 39 -6.82 -4.47 -11.79
CA GLY A 39 -6.82 -4.89 -10.40
C GLY A 39 -5.48 -5.41 -9.87
N VAL A 40 -4.61 -5.92 -10.76
CA VAL A 40 -3.25 -6.34 -10.38
C VAL A 40 -2.38 -5.17 -9.93
N LEU A 41 -2.69 -3.93 -10.31
CA LEU A 41 -2.00 -2.73 -9.81
C LEU A 41 -2.23 -2.52 -8.31
N GLY A 42 -3.37 -2.94 -7.78
CA GLY A 42 -3.70 -2.80 -6.36
C GLY A 42 -2.76 -3.57 -5.43
N ASN A 43 -2.42 -2.98 -4.30
CA ASN A 43 -1.53 -3.59 -3.30
C ASN A 43 -2.13 -4.86 -2.66
N MET A 44 -3.45 -5.00 -2.68
CA MET A 44 -4.19 -6.16 -2.17
C MET A 44 -4.28 -7.31 -3.19
N ALA A 45 -3.84 -7.11 -4.43
CA ALA A 45 -3.81 -8.18 -5.44
C ALA A 45 -2.99 -9.38 -4.92
N ALA A 46 -3.48 -10.57 -5.20
CA ALA A 46 -2.86 -11.82 -4.76
C ALA A 46 -1.58 -12.12 -5.59
N THR A 47 -0.56 -11.32 -5.35
CA THR A 47 0.77 -11.43 -5.97
C THR A 47 1.76 -11.81 -4.88
N PRO A 48 2.05 -13.12 -4.68
CA PRO A 48 2.96 -13.57 -3.64
C PRO A 48 4.36 -12.99 -3.81
N ILE A 49 4.95 -12.54 -2.69
CA ILE A 49 6.27 -11.91 -2.62
C ILE A 49 7.07 -12.63 -1.55
N THR A 50 8.33 -12.93 -1.82
CA THR A 50 9.23 -13.58 -0.85
C THR A 50 10.34 -12.61 -0.45
N ILE A 51 10.53 -12.39 0.84
CA ILE A 51 11.62 -11.57 1.40
C ILE A 51 12.34 -12.42 2.45
N ASP A 52 13.63 -12.61 2.30
CA ASP A 52 14.47 -13.43 3.21
C ASP A 52 13.87 -14.80 3.56
N GLY A 53 13.22 -15.44 2.57
CA GLY A 53 12.60 -16.76 2.72
C GLY A 53 11.18 -16.75 3.32
N VAL A 54 10.67 -15.60 3.76
CA VAL A 54 9.29 -15.43 4.26
C VAL A 54 8.37 -15.05 3.12
N LYS A 55 7.28 -15.81 2.91
CA LYS A 55 6.32 -15.60 1.84
C LYS A 55 5.12 -14.77 2.28
N PHE A 56 4.95 -13.62 1.66
CA PHE A 56 3.82 -12.70 1.86
C PHE A 56 2.76 -12.91 0.76
N LYS A 57 1.49 -12.70 1.09
CA LYS A 57 0.36 -12.88 0.16
C LYS A 57 0.28 -11.77 -0.91
N SER A 58 0.79 -10.58 -0.60
CA SER A 58 0.67 -9.38 -1.43
C SER A 58 1.56 -8.25 -0.89
N ALA A 59 1.71 -7.15 -1.63
CA ALA A 59 2.34 -5.92 -1.15
C ALA A 59 1.63 -5.33 0.08
N GLU A 60 0.30 -5.41 0.13
CA GLU A 60 -0.48 -5.01 1.32
C GLU A 60 -0.08 -5.81 2.56
N HIS A 61 0.21 -7.10 2.42
CA HIS A 61 0.64 -7.94 3.56
C HIS A 61 1.96 -7.41 4.14
N ILE A 62 2.95 -7.11 3.30
CA ILE A 62 4.22 -6.53 3.72
C ILE A 62 3.98 -5.18 4.42
N PHE A 63 3.26 -4.28 3.77
CA PHE A 63 2.96 -2.94 4.29
C PHE A 63 2.26 -2.98 5.66
N GLN A 64 1.34 -3.92 5.86
CA GLN A 64 0.66 -4.05 7.15
C GLN A 64 1.56 -4.63 8.24
N MET A 65 2.45 -5.58 7.91
CA MET A 65 3.42 -6.15 8.86
C MET A 65 4.46 -5.12 9.33
N MET A 66 4.89 -4.22 8.45
CA MET A 66 5.86 -3.15 8.79
C MET A 66 5.37 -2.17 9.87
N LYS A 67 4.08 -2.20 10.21
CA LYS A 67 3.51 -1.39 11.30
C LYS A 67 3.90 -1.88 12.70
N PHE A 68 4.46 -3.08 12.80
CA PHE A 68 4.69 -3.73 14.09
C PHE A 68 6.16 -4.14 14.24
N ASN A 69 6.74 -3.84 15.38
CA ASN A 69 8.09 -4.25 15.78
C ASN A 69 8.15 -4.95 17.15
N ASP A 70 7.04 -4.98 17.89
CA ASP A 70 6.91 -5.81 19.09
C ASP A 70 6.71 -7.28 18.70
N PRO A 71 7.57 -8.22 19.17
CA PRO A 71 7.50 -9.64 18.77
C PRO A 71 6.13 -10.28 18.98
N GLN A 72 5.46 -9.98 20.10
CA GLN A 72 4.14 -10.54 20.41
C GLN A 72 3.09 -10.13 19.37
N TYR A 73 3.10 -8.85 18.96
CA TYR A 73 2.11 -8.33 18.00
C TYR A 73 2.46 -8.67 16.57
N VAL A 74 3.74 -8.71 16.22
CA VAL A 74 4.19 -9.27 14.93
C VAL A 74 3.63 -10.67 14.74
N GLN A 75 3.78 -11.56 15.72
CA GLN A 75 3.28 -12.93 15.64
C GLN A 75 1.76 -13.02 15.61
N ARG A 76 1.06 -12.25 16.43
CA ARG A 76 -0.41 -12.23 16.43
C ARG A 76 -0.97 -11.77 15.09
N VAL A 77 -0.42 -10.71 14.52
CA VAL A 77 -0.85 -10.18 13.22
C VAL A 77 -0.51 -11.18 12.10
N TRP A 78 0.71 -11.72 12.10
CA TRP A 78 1.15 -12.73 11.16
C TRP A 78 0.23 -13.96 11.16
N ASN A 79 0.00 -14.55 12.32
CA ASN A 79 -0.85 -15.72 12.48
C ASN A 79 -2.30 -15.43 12.08
N GLY A 80 -2.82 -14.24 12.41
CA GLY A 80 -4.15 -13.82 12.01
C GLY A 80 -4.31 -13.66 10.50
N ILE A 81 -3.28 -13.16 9.81
CA ILE A 81 -3.29 -12.99 8.35
C ILE A 81 -3.07 -14.32 7.62
N THR A 82 -2.18 -15.18 8.14
CA THR A 82 -1.79 -16.44 7.49
C THR A 82 -2.71 -17.59 7.81
N ALA A 83 -3.62 -17.44 8.78
CA ALA A 83 -4.59 -18.47 9.16
C ALA A 83 -5.31 -19.07 7.93
N PRO A 84 -5.58 -20.40 7.94
CA PRO A 84 -6.28 -21.07 6.84
C PRO A 84 -7.61 -20.40 6.50
N GLY A 85 -7.92 -20.29 5.19
CA GLY A 85 -9.16 -19.68 4.70
C GLY A 85 -9.22 -18.15 4.72
N LYS A 86 -8.20 -17.46 5.22
CA LYS A 86 -8.17 -15.99 5.21
C LYS A 86 -7.85 -15.44 3.82
N LYS A 87 -8.77 -14.62 3.29
CA LYS A 87 -8.62 -13.91 2.02
C LYS A 87 -7.82 -12.61 2.18
N SER A 88 -7.37 -12.03 1.08
CA SER A 88 -6.55 -10.80 1.06
C SER A 88 -7.21 -9.59 1.77
N ASN A 89 -8.54 -9.47 1.73
CA ASN A 89 -9.24 -8.38 2.41
C ASN A 89 -9.15 -8.43 3.94
N PHE A 90 -8.86 -9.62 4.53
CA PHE A 90 -8.66 -9.74 5.98
C PHE A 90 -7.30 -9.20 6.45
N ILE A 91 -6.32 -9.05 5.56
CA ILE A 91 -4.98 -8.54 5.90
C ILE A 91 -5.10 -7.20 6.63
N LYS A 92 -5.70 -6.22 5.97
CA LYS A 92 -5.89 -4.86 6.53
C LYS A 92 -6.73 -4.85 7.78
N MET A 93 -7.79 -5.66 7.84
CA MET A 93 -8.68 -5.74 9.01
C MET A 93 -7.95 -6.32 10.22
N THR A 94 -7.19 -7.40 10.03
CA THR A 94 -6.41 -8.03 11.10
C THR A 94 -5.37 -7.08 11.68
N ALA A 95 -4.56 -6.44 10.84
CA ALA A 95 -3.58 -5.45 11.31
C ALA A 95 -4.26 -4.28 12.03
N LYS A 96 -5.35 -3.76 11.48
CA LYS A 96 -6.09 -2.62 12.04
C LYS A 96 -6.63 -2.87 13.44
N SER A 97 -6.94 -4.12 13.81
CA SER A 97 -7.44 -4.46 15.16
C SER A 97 -6.40 -4.27 16.25
N TYR A 98 -5.10 -4.36 15.90
CA TYR A 98 -3.98 -4.17 16.84
C TYR A 98 -3.33 -2.79 16.73
N GLU A 99 -3.50 -2.10 15.61
CA GLU A 99 -2.81 -0.85 15.27
C GLU A 99 -2.98 0.28 16.30
N PRO A 100 -4.14 0.51 16.95
CA PRO A 100 -4.33 1.65 17.83
C PRO A 100 -3.34 1.70 18.99
N ASP A 101 -3.00 0.53 19.55
CA ASP A 101 -2.22 0.44 20.78
C ASP A 101 -0.82 -0.15 20.59
N HIS A 102 -0.56 -0.77 19.42
CA HIS A 102 0.64 -1.58 19.21
C HIS A 102 1.39 -1.26 17.91
N ARG A 103 0.95 -0.23 17.20
CA ARG A 103 1.69 0.28 16.05
C ARG A 103 2.98 0.95 16.51
N ARG A 104 4.09 0.69 15.82
CA ARG A 104 5.38 1.36 16.07
C ARG A 104 5.21 2.88 16.07
N THR A 105 5.96 3.56 16.95
CA THR A 105 5.79 4.99 17.23
C THR A 105 6.26 5.88 16.08
N ASP A 106 7.23 5.42 15.29
CA ASP A 106 7.81 6.11 14.13
C ASP A 106 7.07 5.84 12.81
N TRP A 107 5.91 5.16 12.87
CA TRP A 107 5.13 4.82 11.66
C TRP A 107 4.84 6.03 10.77
N GLY A 108 4.61 7.20 11.35
CA GLY A 108 4.32 8.42 10.58
C GLY A 108 5.44 8.79 9.61
N SER A 109 6.68 8.74 10.10
CA SER A 109 7.87 9.10 9.30
C SER A 109 8.31 8.04 8.30
N MET A 110 7.69 6.85 8.28
CA MET A 110 8.05 5.79 7.35
C MET A 110 6.89 5.27 6.50
N ILE A 111 5.67 5.78 6.67
CA ILE A 111 4.47 5.21 6.04
C ILE A 111 4.54 5.18 4.51
N VAL A 112 5.08 6.22 3.85
CA VAL A 112 5.22 6.25 2.39
C VAL A 112 6.39 5.38 1.95
N ASP A 113 7.50 5.40 2.66
CA ASP A 113 8.67 4.57 2.36
C ASP A 113 8.37 3.08 2.52
N ALA A 114 7.58 2.70 3.53
CA ALA A 114 7.08 1.34 3.70
C ALA A 114 6.19 0.89 2.52
N LEU A 115 5.34 1.79 2.02
CA LEU A 115 4.52 1.50 0.84
C LEU A 115 5.38 1.37 -0.42
N LYS A 116 6.33 2.28 -0.62
CA LYS A 116 7.30 2.23 -1.73
C LYS A 116 8.10 0.93 -1.72
N PHE A 117 8.61 0.53 -0.55
CA PHE A 117 9.30 -0.75 -0.39
C PHE A 117 8.41 -1.94 -0.81
N ALA A 118 7.19 -2.00 -0.31
CA ALA A 118 6.28 -3.10 -0.64
C ALA A 118 5.91 -3.14 -2.14
N MET A 119 5.72 -1.98 -2.78
CA MET A 119 5.50 -1.86 -4.22
C MET A 119 6.74 -2.27 -5.02
N GLN A 120 7.94 -1.87 -4.58
CA GLN A 120 9.20 -2.23 -5.21
C GLN A 120 9.40 -3.75 -5.18
N GLN A 121 9.17 -4.40 -4.05
CA GLN A 121 9.25 -5.85 -3.92
C GLN A 121 8.26 -6.57 -4.86
N LYS A 122 7.06 -6.03 -5.01
CA LYS A 122 6.09 -6.53 -5.97
C LYS A 122 6.56 -6.35 -7.42
N TYR A 123 7.14 -5.20 -7.74
CA TYR A 123 7.67 -4.91 -9.07
C TYR A 123 8.78 -5.88 -9.47
N GLU A 124 9.70 -6.15 -8.56
CA GLU A 124 10.83 -7.05 -8.80
C GLU A 124 10.39 -8.51 -9.02
N GLN A 125 9.32 -8.94 -8.35
CA GLN A 125 8.94 -10.36 -8.29
C GLN A 125 7.68 -10.73 -9.07
N CYS A 126 6.87 -9.75 -9.53
CA CYS A 126 5.61 -10.03 -10.21
C CYS A 126 5.62 -9.52 -11.66
N GLU A 127 5.80 -10.42 -12.62
CA GLU A 127 5.78 -10.10 -14.05
C GLU A 127 4.44 -9.50 -14.50
N ALA A 128 3.32 -10.06 -14.06
CA ALA A 128 2.01 -9.56 -14.40
C ALA A 128 1.80 -8.10 -13.95
N PHE A 129 2.36 -7.73 -12.80
CA PHE A 129 2.33 -6.36 -12.32
C PHE A 129 3.18 -5.42 -13.19
N ARG A 130 4.41 -5.85 -13.57
CA ARG A 130 5.25 -5.07 -14.48
C ARG A 130 4.59 -4.86 -15.84
N ASN A 131 4.01 -5.92 -16.40
CA ASN A 131 3.32 -5.86 -17.70
C ASN A 131 2.13 -4.88 -17.66
N GLU A 132 1.40 -4.85 -16.55
CA GLU A 132 0.26 -3.96 -16.40
C GLU A 132 0.69 -2.49 -16.21
N LEU A 133 1.79 -2.24 -15.48
CA LEU A 133 2.40 -0.93 -15.40
C LEU A 133 2.85 -0.44 -16.78
N GLU A 134 3.52 -1.30 -17.54
CA GLU A 134 3.96 -0.97 -18.91
C GLU A 134 2.78 -0.66 -19.82
N ARG A 135 1.70 -1.46 -19.76
CA ARG A 135 0.46 -1.25 -20.52
C ARG A 135 -0.20 0.09 -20.21
N SER A 136 -0.01 0.62 -19.00
CA SER A 136 -0.55 1.90 -18.55
C SER A 136 0.24 3.12 -19.06
N LYS A 137 1.34 2.94 -19.79
CA LYS A 137 2.14 4.08 -20.31
C LYS A 137 1.30 5.09 -21.08
N GLY A 138 1.57 6.36 -20.84
CA GLY A 138 0.82 7.48 -21.42
C GLY A 138 -0.53 7.75 -20.75
N LYS A 139 -0.95 6.95 -19.75
CA LYS A 139 -2.15 7.18 -18.96
C LYS A 139 -1.83 7.53 -17.52
N ILE A 140 -2.76 8.21 -16.88
CA ILE A 140 -2.75 8.49 -15.45
C ILE A 140 -3.30 7.27 -14.72
N ILE A 141 -2.57 6.78 -13.71
CA ILE A 141 -3.04 5.66 -12.90
C ILE A 141 -3.82 6.21 -11.69
N VAL A 142 -5.03 5.71 -11.47
CA VAL A 142 -5.89 6.15 -10.38
C VAL A 142 -6.35 4.96 -9.55
N GLU A 143 -6.10 5.02 -8.23
CA GLU A 143 -6.79 4.17 -7.26
C GLU A 143 -8.12 4.83 -6.91
N GLN A 144 -9.24 4.17 -7.24
CA GLN A 144 -10.56 4.68 -6.94
C GLN A 144 -10.92 4.48 -5.47
N GLN A 145 -11.52 5.51 -4.84
CA GLN A 145 -12.15 5.39 -3.52
C GLN A 145 -13.25 4.31 -3.53
N ALA A 146 -13.02 3.24 -2.78
CA ALA A 146 -13.91 2.07 -2.78
C ALA A 146 -15.34 2.37 -2.27
N ASN A 147 -15.51 3.35 -1.38
CA ASN A 147 -16.82 3.75 -0.90
C ASN A 147 -17.27 5.06 -1.55
N PRO A 148 -18.22 5.02 -2.50
CA PRO A 148 -18.64 6.22 -3.23
C PRO A 148 -19.32 7.28 -2.35
N LYS A 149 -19.76 6.92 -1.14
CA LYS A 149 -20.37 7.86 -0.20
C LYS A 149 -19.34 8.63 0.65
N LYS A 150 -18.07 8.20 0.61
CA LYS A 150 -16.98 8.87 1.32
C LYS A 150 -16.20 9.79 0.39
N PRO A 151 -15.59 10.87 0.91
CA PRO A 151 -14.61 11.62 0.15
C PRO A 151 -13.41 10.72 -0.19
N ALA A 152 -12.62 11.10 -1.20
CA ALA A 152 -11.35 10.46 -1.47
C ALA A 152 -10.48 10.51 -0.20
N ASP A 153 -9.79 9.41 0.08
CA ASP A 153 -8.76 9.39 1.12
C ASP A 153 -7.40 9.79 0.52
N THR A 154 -6.36 9.76 1.32
CA THR A 154 -5.01 10.15 0.87
C THR A 154 -4.47 9.22 -0.22
N TRP A 155 -4.89 7.96 -0.24
CA TRP A 155 -4.38 6.95 -1.17
C TRP A 155 -5.05 7.00 -2.54
N SER A 156 -6.28 7.48 -2.60
CA SER A 156 -7.21 7.31 -3.70
C SER A 156 -7.72 8.64 -4.28
N ALA A 157 -8.50 8.54 -5.37
CA ALA A 157 -9.29 9.64 -5.93
C ALA A 157 -10.75 9.21 -6.10
N LYS A 158 -11.63 10.20 -6.28
CA LYS A 158 -13.07 10.03 -6.49
C LYS A 158 -13.48 10.70 -7.79
N LEU A 159 -14.38 10.08 -8.51
CA LEU A 159 -14.93 10.67 -9.74
C LEU A 159 -15.94 11.79 -9.39
N GLU A 160 -15.67 12.99 -9.86
CA GLU A 160 -16.50 14.19 -9.66
C GLU A 160 -16.50 15.01 -10.95
N GLY A 161 -17.68 15.24 -11.53
CA GLY A 161 -17.83 16.07 -12.73
C GLY A 161 -16.97 15.65 -13.93
N GLY A 162 -16.78 14.34 -14.17
CA GLY A 162 -15.96 13.81 -15.26
C GLY A 162 -14.44 13.84 -15.00
N LYS A 163 -14.04 14.12 -13.77
CA LYS A 163 -12.62 14.13 -13.36
C LYS A 163 -12.41 13.28 -12.13
N TRP A 164 -11.26 12.64 -12.03
CA TRP A 164 -10.80 11.99 -10.82
C TRP A 164 -10.12 13.01 -9.91
N VAL A 165 -10.66 13.22 -8.72
CA VAL A 165 -10.23 14.27 -7.78
C VAL A 165 -9.77 13.62 -6.47
N GLY A 166 -8.55 13.94 -6.02
CA GLY A 166 -7.98 13.42 -4.79
C GLY A 166 -6.46 13.48 -4.75
N SER A 167 -5.87 13.04 -3.63
CA SER A 167 -4.41 12.93 -3.52
C SER A 167 -3.85 11.82 -4.41
N ASN A 168 -4.62 10.74 -4.58
CA ASN A 168 -4.25 9.60 -5.44
C ASN A 168 -2.80 9.11 -5.20
N LEU A 169 -2.36 9.09 -3.95
CA LEU A 169 -0.96 8.79 -3.62
C LEU A 169 -0.52 7.43 -4.17
N THR A 170 -1.37 6.40 -4.07
CA THR A 170 -1.06 5.08 -4.64
C THR A 170 -0.84 5.17 -6.15
N GLY A 171 -1.72 5.82 -6.89
CA GLY A 171 -1.59 5.97 -8.34
C GLY A 171 -0.34 6.77 -8.73
N ARG A 172 0.00 7.80 -7.96
CA ARG A 172 1.23 8.61 -8.19
C ARG A 172 2.50 7.78 -7.96
N LEU A 173 2.56 6.96 -6.93
CA LEU A 173 3.69 6.05 -6.70
C LEU A 173 3.79 4.97 -7.78
N LEU A 174 2.67 4.47 -8.28
CA LEU A 174 2.66 3.53 -9.40
C LEU A 174 3.19 4.18 -10.69
N MET A 175 2.82 5.44 -10.97
CA MET A 175 3.38 6.18 -12.11
C MET A 175 4.88 6.46 -11.92
N GLU A 176 5.32 6.85 -10.73
CA GLU A 176 6.74 7.01 -10.40
C GLU A 176 7.53 5.72 -10.64
N LEU A 177 6.99 4.58 -10.18
CA LEU A 177 7.59 3.26 -10.38
C LEU A 177 7.64 2.87 -11.86
N ARG A 178 6.54 3.08 -12.59
CA ARG A 178 6.46 2.81 -14.03
C ARG A 178 7.51 3.59 -14.83
N ASP A 179 7.63 4.87 -14.54
CA ASP A 179 8.43 5.79 -15.34
C ASP A 179 9.92 5.71 -15.00
N ASN A 180 10.28 5.35 -13.76
CA ASN A 180 11.67 5.28 -13.29
C ASN A 180 12.21 3.84 -13.17
N GLY A 181 11.34 2.82 -13.17
CA GLY A 181 11.72 1.41 -12.92
C GLY A 181 12.07 1.10 -11.47
N LYS A 182 12.08 2.12 -10.60
CA LYS A 182 12.38 1.99 -9.17
C LYS A 182 11.72 3.11 -8.36
N LEU A 183 11.51 2.81 -7.07
CA LEU A 183 11.11 3.79 -6.06
C LEU A 183 12.25 4.00 -5.07
N GLU A 184 12.60 5.25 -4.82
CA GLU A 184 13.56 5.59 -3.76
C GLU A 184 12.82 5.68 -2.42
N TYR A 185 13.34 5.00 -1.40
CA TYR A 185 12.79 5.00 -0.04
C TYR A 185 13.90 4.95 1.00
N ASN A 186 13.61 5.51 2.17
CA ASN A 186 14.51 5.49 3.31
C ASN A 186 13.80 4.85 4.51
N LEU A 187 14.17 3.63 4.85
CA LEU A 187 13.57 2.88 5.94
C LEU A 187 14.48 2.90 7.18
N PRO A 188 13.91 2.95 8.39
CA PRO A 188 14.66 2.70 9.62
C PRO A 188 15.37 1.34 9.57
N LYS A 189 16.51 1.21 10.25
CA LYS A 189 17.32 -0.02 10.25
C LYS A 189 16.53 -1.25 10.71
N ASP A 190 15.57 -1.07 11.60
CA ASP A 190 14.70 -2.11 12.14
C ASP A 190 13.37 -2.29 11.39
N ALA A 191 13.18 -1.62 10.25
CA ALA A 191 11.92 -1.66 9.50
C ALA A 191 11.50 -3.08 9.07
N LEU A 192 12.46 -3.96 8.86
CA LEU A 192 12.25 -5.36 8.46
C LEU A 192 12.46 -6.36 9.61
N GLU A 193 12.59 -5.91 10.83
CA GLU A 193 12.79 -6.76 12.01
C GLU A 193 11.65 -7.79 12.18
N PHE A 194 10.44 -7.45 11.75
CA PHE A 194 9.31 -8.38 11.75
C PHE A 194 9.59 -9.67 10.96
N ILE A 195 10.43 -9.63 9.94
CA ILE A 195 10.81 -10.82 9.14
C ILE A 195 11.63 -11.78 10.01
N ARG A 196 12.61 -11.24 10.75
CA ARG A 196 13.42 -12.03 11.69
C ARG A 196 12.53 -12.67 12.76
N ILE A 197 11.64 -11.89 13.36
CA ILE A 197 10.70 -12.37 14.38
C ILE A 197 9.83 -13.52 13.85
N ILE A 198 9.33 -13.40 12.61
CA ILE A 198 8.52 -14.48 11.98
C ILE A 198 9.35 -15.76 11.77
N LYS A 199 10.62 -15.63 11.40
CA LYS A 199 11.50 -16.80 11.15
C LYS A 199 11.92 -17.53 12.41
N GLU A 200 11.96 -16.84 13.55
CA GLU A 200 12.36 -17.38 14.84
C GLU A 200 11.18 -17.99 15.62
N SER A 201 9.96 -17.92 15.08
CA SER A 201 8.74 -18.46 15.69
C SER A 201 8.29 -19.76 15.04
#